data_f336ca12e95d791914c3a9be166d4ab5
#
_entry.id   f336ca12e95d791914c3a9be166d4ab5
#
_cell.length_a   1.000
_cell.length_b   1.000
_cell.length_c   1.000
_cell.angle_alpha   90.00
_cell.angle_beta   90.00
_cell.angle_gamma   90.00
#
_symmetry.space_group_name_H-M   'P 1'
#
loop_
_entity.id
_entity.type
_entity.pdbx_description
1 polymer ?
#
loop_
_entity_poly.entity_id
_entity_poly.type
_entity_poly.pdbx_seq_one_letter_code
_entity_poly.pdbx_strand_id
1 'polypeptide(L)'
;VTEPKTPDAAATTEPAKKHSRSGKSHATIYDIAKVAGVNPSTVSRALSKPGRVSAKTQKLIEDAAAELNYQVNPFARALPTGRTNTFGLIVADITNPTFFDIIRGAETTATLRDYTLVLAESAESGVTELTAARRMMATVDGLILASPRMDDDDIRAIARDKPVVVINREVDGVPCVVPDVNKGISEAVRSLAANGHHKVAFVAGPPQSWMSARRWEGVQAACEWSRLEAVRLESAKPTVDGGRQVARDVRASGATAVLTYNDLLAIGLMQELQAAGMVVPDQISIVGFDDIFGADFTTPPLTTVRSQLGECGSGAATLLLDLLHGDLPRSDLPRSAGEPAATLRVETELVLRGSSGRLLPAG
;
A
#
# COMPACT_ATOMS: atom_id res chain seq x y z
N VAL A 1 -7.17 79.60 13.25
CA VAL A 1 -8.21 80.40 12.61
C VAL A 1 -9.13 79.49 11.89
N THR A 2 -10.36 79.40 12.44
CA THR A 2 -11.66 79.11 11.82
C THR A 2 -11.92 77.74 11.19
N GLU A 3 -12.67 76.87 11.89
CA GLU A 3 -13.77 76.10 11.36
C GLU A 3 -14.77 76.97 10.62
N PRO A 4 -15.63 76.48 9.72
CA PRO A 4 -16.86 75.81 10.15
C PRO A 4 -17.52 74.78 9.21
N LYS A 5 -18.44 73.99 9.88
CA LYS A 5 -19.77 73.52 9.46
C LYS A 5 -19.92 72.45 8.39
N THR A 6 -20.39 71.30 8.89
CA THR A 6 -21.30 70.35 8.22
C THR A 6 -22.54 70.97 7.55
N PRO A 7 -23.13 70.31 6.53
CA PRO A 7 -24.48 69.81 6.77
C PRO A 7 -24.72 68.33 6.27
N ASP A 8 -25.57 67.71 7.04
CA ASP A 8 -26.46 66.61 6.92
C ASP A 8 -26.94 66.26 5.47
N ALA A 9 -26.83 64.98 5.10
CA ALA A 9 -27.66 64.42 4.01
C ALA A 9 -27.89 62.92 4.26
N ALA A 10 -29.16 62.64 4.38
CA ALA A 10 -29.82 61.39 4.67
C ALA A 10 -29.28 60.15 3.93
N ALA A 11 -28.96 59.13 4.69
CA ALA A 11 -28.65 57.79 4.16
C ALA A 11 -29.96 57.02 3.90
N THR A 12 -30.23 56.79 2.63
CA THR A 12 -31.23 55.83 2.16
C THR A 12 -30.63 54.45 2.24
N THR A 13 -31.09 53.62 3.17
CA THR A 13 -30.73 52.22 3.28
C THR A 13 -31.43 51.39 2.19
N GLU A 14 -30.69 50.98 1.18
CA GLU A 14 -31.08 49.89 0.28
C GLU A 14 -30.96 48.53 0.98
N PRO A 15 -31.90 47.59 0.84
CA PRO A 15 -31.81 46.27 1.45
C PRO A 15 -30.77 45.42 0.72
N ALA A 16 -29.85 44.85 1.48
CA ALA A 16 -28.83 43.94 0.99
C ALA A 16 -29.41 42.76 0.18
N LYS A 17 -29.08 42.71 -1.12
CA LYS A 17 -29.35 41.56 -1.99
C LYS A 17 -28.66 40.33 -1.41
N LYS A 18 -29.44 39.35 -0.92
CA LYS A 18 -28.98 37.99 -0.62
C LYS A 18 -28.37 37.42 -1.92
N HIS A 19 -27.05 37.26 -1.94
CA HIS A 19 -26.35 36.50 -2.95
C HIS A 19 -26.76 35.04 -2.78
N SER A 20 -27.68 34.56 -3.66
CA SER A 20 -27.94 33.14 -3.84
C SER A 20 -26.68 32.51 -4.45
N ARG A 21 -25.91 31.80 -3.64
CA ARG A 21 -24.92 30.85 -4.13
C ARG A 21 -25.70 29.74 -4.88
N SER A 22 -25.78 29.80 -6.19
CA SER A 22 -26.21 28.70 -7.05
C SER A 22 -25.08 27.68 -7.16
N GLY A 23 -24.76 26.98 -6.07
CA GLY A 23 -24.15 25.68 -6.14
C GLY A 23 -25.30 24.68 -6.28
N LYS A 24 -25.28 23.79 -7.27
CA LYS A 24 -26.20 22.66 -7.35
C LYS A 24 -26.12 21.91 -6.02
N SER A 25 -27.05 22.15 -5.11
CA SER A 25 -27.17 21.38 -3.87
C SER A 25 -27.53 19.95 -4.27
N HIS A 26 -26.72 18.97 -3.91
CA HIS A 26 -27.10 17.59 -4.09
C HIS A 26 -28.43 17.33 -3.39
N ALA A 27 -29.33 16.57 -4.06
CA ALA A 27 -30.59 16.16 -3.47
C ALA A 27 -30.35 15.49 -2.09
N THR A 28 -31.23 15.75 -1.15
CA THR A 28 -31.16 15.22 0.21
C THR A 28 -32.27 14.21 0.46
N ILE A 29 -32.19 13.47 1.57
CA ILE A 29 -33.30 12.58 1.99
C ILE A 29 -34.60 13.33 2.24
N TYR A 30 -34.54 14.63 2.54
CA TYR A 30 -35.72 15.48 2.70
C TYR A 30 -36.39 15.77 1.37
N ASP A 31 -35.62 15.94 0.30
CA ASP A 31 -36.14 16.16 -1.07
C ASP A 31 -36.80 14.88 -1.58
N ILE A 32 -36.21 13.71 -1.38
CA ILE A 32 -36.83 12.42 -1.71
C ILE A 32 -38.13 12.23 -0.92
N ALA A 33 -38.13 12.52 0.38
CA ALA A 33 -39.31 12.41 1.24
C ALA A 33 -40.49 13.27 0.70
N LYS A 34 -40.16 14.47 0.23
CA LYS A 34 -41.15 15.40 -0.36
C LYS A 34 -41.72 14.87 -1.68
N VAL A 35 -40.86 14.32 -2.56
CA VAL A 35 -41.31 13.76 -3.86
C VAL A 35 -42.08 12.45 -3.65
N ALA A 36 -41.60 11.56 -2.81
CA ALA A 36 -42.27 10.29 -2.54
C ALA A 36 -43.48 10.37 -1.60
N GLY A 37 -43.74 11.53 -1.01
CA GLY A 37 -44.91 11.75 -0.10
C GLY A 37 -44.78 10.96 1.21
N VAL A 38 -43.56 10.73 1.74
CA VAL A 38 -43.30 9.96 2.95
C VAL A 38 -42.44 10.74 3.95
N ASN A 39 -42.34 10.28 5.18
CA ASN A 39 -41.42 10.89 6.18
C ASN A 39 -39.94 10.64 5.83
N PRO A 40 -39.04 11.61 6.10
CA PRO A 40 -37.61 11.45 5.93
C PRO A 40 -37.02 10.22 6.65
N SER A 41 -37.56 9.87 7.82
CA SER A 41 -37.20 8.65 8.54
C SER A 41 -37.57 7.36 7.80
N THR A 42 -38.65 7.38 6.98
CA THR A 42 -39.05 6.27 6.14
C THR A 42 -38.12 6.12 4.94
N VAL A 43 -37.72 7.26 4.33
CA VAL A 43 -36.71 7.28 3.26
C VAL A 43 -35.38 6.73 3.77
N SER A 44 -34.89 7.25 4.91
CA SER A 44 -33.65 6.76 5.53
C SER A 44 -33.69 5.27 5.80
N ARG A 45 -34.81 4.74 6.31
CA ARG A 45 -35.00 3.31 6.58
C ARG A 45 -35.05 2.48 5.31
N ALA A 46 -35.74 2.93 4.29
CA ALA A 46 -35.83 2.26 3.00
C ALA A 46 -34.48 2.14 2.31
N LEU A 47 -33.68 3.23 2.33
CA LEU A 47 -32.36 3.28 1.69
C LEU A 47 -31.28 2.54 2.49
N SER A 48 -31.41 2.45 3.84
CA SER A 48 -30.38 1.81 4.69
C SER A 48 -30.67 0.35 5.01
N LYS A 49 -31.93 -0.08 5.00
CA LYS A 49 -32.37 -1.44 5.37
C LYS A 49 -33.49 -1.93 4.45
N PRO A 50 -33.14 -2.44 3.24
CA PRO A 50 -34.14 -2.99 2.32
C PRO A 50 -35.02 -4.06 3.02
N GLY A 51 -36.32 -4.04 2.73
CA GLY A 51 -37.29 -4.97 3.35
C GLY A 51 -37.92 -4.50 4.67
N ARG A 52 -37.51 -3.34 5.23
CA ARG A 52 -38.11 -2.74 6.44
C ARG A 52 -39.29 -1.81 6.15
N VAL A 53 -39.60 -1.59 4.89
CA VAL A 53 -40.78 -0.85 4.41
C VAL A 53 -41.54 -1.70 3.39
N SER A 54 -42.82 -1.36 3.13
CA SER A 54 -43.60 -2.13 2.14
C SER A 54 -42.98 -2.02 0.74
N ALA A 55 -43.11 -3.05 -0.09
CA ALA A 55 -42.57 -3.04 -1.47
C ALA A 55 -43.07 -1.83 -2.29
N LYS A 56 -44.33 -1.41 -2.06
CA LYS A 56 -44.93 -0.21 -2.70
C LYS A 56 -44.19 1.05 -2.27
N THR A 57 -43.91 1.22 -0.98
CA THR A 57 -43.18 2.37 -0.43
C THR A 57 -41.72 2.38 -0.86
N GLN A 58 -41.09 1.21 -0.90
CA GLN A 58 -39.71 1.05 -1.38
C GLN A 58 -39.59 1.57 -2.82
N LYS A 59 -40.47 1.12 -3.72
CA LYS A 59 -40.46 1.55 -5.11
C LYS A 59 -40.68 3.03 -5.28
N LEU A 60 -41.62 3.64 -4.54
CA LEU A 60 -41.84 5.08 -4.57
C LEU A 60 -40.60 5.89 -4.18
N ILE A 61 -39.82 5.40 -3.19
CA ILE A 61 -38.62 6.06 -2.74
C ILE A 61 -37.50 5.88 -3.76
N GLU A 62 -37.34 4.70 -4.36
CA GLU A 62 -36.38 4.43 -5.41
C GLU A 62 -36.66 5.27 -6.68
N ASP A 63 -37.89 5.37 -7.11
CA ASP A 63 -38.27 6.16 -8.25
C ASP A 63 -38.01 7.69 -7.99
N ALA A 64 -38.32 8.18 -6.79
CA ALA A 64 -38.03 9.56 -6.39
C ALA A 64 -36.51 9.82 -6.25
N ALA A 65 -35.74 8.86 -5.76
CA ALA A 65 -34.28 8.98 -5.68
C ALA A 65 -33.65 9.04 -7.08
N ALA A 66 -34.15 8.23 -8.02
CA ALA A 66 -33.71 8.24 -9.41
C ALA A 66 -34.05 9.54 -10.10
N GLU A 67 -35.28 10.06 -9.94
CA GLU A 67 -35.73 11.34 -10.48
C GLU A 67 -34.85 12.51 -10.01
N LEU A 68 -34.50 12.52 -8.74
CA LEU A 68 -33.64 13.54 -8.13
C LEU A 68 -32.14 13.33 -8.34
N ASN A 69 -31.77 12.28 -9.05
CA ASN A 69 -30.35 11.86 -9.20
C ASN A 69 -29.63 11.81 -7.86
N TYR A 70 -30.35 11.30 -6.83
CA TYR A 70 -29.83 11.24 -5.46
C TYR A 70 -28.73 10.20 -5.35
N GLN A 71 -27.58 10.62 -4.89
CA GLN A 71 -26.49 9.73 -4.49
C GLN A 71 -26.46 9.66 -2.96
N VAL A 72 -26.46 8.44 -2.45
CA VAL A 72 -26.32 8.23 -1.01
C VAL A 72 -25.00 8.85 -0.55
N ASN A 73 -25.09 9.86 0.31
CA ASN A 73 -23.90 10.45 0.89
C ASN A 73 -23.27 9.45 1.90
N PRO A 74 -22.05 8.94 1.66
CA PRO A 74 -21.39 7.99 2.56
C PRO A 74 -21.24 8.52 3.98
N PHE A 75 -20.98 9.83 4.13
CA PHE A 75 -20.85 10.48 5.44
C PHE A 75 -22.19 10.57 6.19
N ALA A 76 -23.31 10.78 5.46
CA ALA A 76 -24.63 10.74 6.09
C ALA A 76 -25.03 9.32 6.53
N ARG A 77 -24.52 8.29 5.85
CA ARG A 77 -24.70 6.88 6.23
C ARG A 77 -23.88 6.51 7.47
N ALA A 78 -22.74 7.16 7.66
CA ALA A 78 -21.86 6.93 8.82
C ALA A 78 -22.46 7.44 10.14
N LEU A 79 -23.28 8.49 10.12
CA LEU A 79 -23.85 9.08 11.34
C LEU A 79 -24.65 8.10 12.22
N PRO A 80 -25.53 7.22 11.68
CA PRO A 80 -26.28 6.25 12.49
C PRO A 80 -25.49 5.00 12.86
N THR A 81 -24.47 4.63 12.08
CA THR A 81 -23.73 3.36 12.21
C THR A 81 -22.36 3.56 12.85
N GLY A 82 -21.82 4.77 12.85
CA GLY A 82 -20.44 5.07 13.22
C GLY A 82 -19.41 4.50 12.23
N ARG A 83 -19.84 3.94 11.06
CA ARG A 83 -18.98 3.32 10.06
C ARG A 83 -19.09 4.02 8.71
N THR A 84 -17.95 4.28 8.10
CA THR A 84 -17.85 4.90 6.78
C THR A 84 -17.88 3.89 5.65
N ASN A 85 -17.72 2.59 5.96
CA ASN A 85 -17.43 1.50 5.01
C ASN A 85 -16.26 1.87 4.09
N THR A 86 -15.24 2.45 4.67
CA THR A 86 -14.04 2.88 3.95
C THR A 86 -12.83 2.47 4.78
N PHE A 87 -11.81 1.94 4.15
CA PHE A 87 -10.51 1.82 4.80
C PHE A 87 -9.39 2.41 3.95
N GLY A 88 -8.33 2.81 4.60
CA GLY A 88 -7.17 3.42 3.97
C GLY A 88 -6.08 2.40 3.70
N LEU A 89 -5.40 2.56 2.58
CA LEU A 89 -4.15 1.89 2.27
C LEU A 89 -3.08 2.95 2.06
N ILE A 90 -2.00 2.89 2.85
CA ILE A 90 -0.84 3.77 2.66
C ILE A 90 0.30 2.93 2.09
N VAL A 91 0.83 3.34 0.94
CA VAL A 91 1.96 2.69 0.27
C VAL A 91 3.21 3.56 0.35
N ALA A 92 4.40 2.94 0.28
CA ALA A 92 5.66 3.69 0.38
C ALA A 92 5.93 4.53 -0.88
N ASP A 93 5.69 3.98 -2.08
CA ASP A 93 5.93 4.64 -3.37
C ASP A 93 4.94 4.11 -4.41
N ILE A 94 4.01 4.95 -4.86
CA ILE A 94 2.98 4.55 -5.85
C ILE A 94 3.58 4.26 -7.23
N THR A 95 4.78 4.72 -7.52
CA THR A 95 5.46 4.48 -8.79
C THR A 95 6.16 3.11 -8.84
N ASN A 96 6.34 2.45 -7.70
CA ASN A 96 6.89 1.11 -7.63
C ASN A 96 5.81 0.05 -7.92
N PRO A 97 5.92 -0.70 -9.03
CA PRO A 97 4.92 -1.68 -9.45
C PRO A 97 4.62 -2.79 -8.42
N THR A 98 5.50 -3.00 -7.45
CA THR A 98 5.27 -3.95 -6.33
C THR A 98 3.95 -3.67 -5.60
N PHE A 99 3.51 -2.41 -5.56
CA PHE A 99 2.27 -2.04 -4.88
C PHE A 99 1.02 -2.27 -5.73
N PHE A 100 1.13 -2.49 -7.05
CA PHE A 100 -0.04 -2.66 -7.92
C PHE A 100 -0.88 -3.89 -7.53
N ASP A 101 -0.24 -5.02 -7.29
CA ASP A 101 -0.95 -6.24 -6.91
C ASP A 101 -1.44 -6.20 -5.46
N ILE A 102 -0.70 -5.56 -4.55
CA ILE A 102 -1.16 -5.29 -3.18
C ILE A 102 -2.45 -4.46 -3.20
N ILE A 103 -2.45 -3.35 -3.96
CA ILE A 103 -3.62 -2.46 -4.10
C ILE A 103 -4.79 -3.24 -4.70
N ARG A 104 -4.56 -4.00 -5.78
CA ARG A 104 -5.59 -4.80 -6.45
C ARG A 104 -6.19 -5.85 -5.54
N GLY A 105 -5.35 -6.59 -4.80
CA GLY A 105 -5.81 -7.61 -3.84
C GLY A 105 -6.65 -7.00 -2.72
N ALA A 106 -6.20 -5.88 -2.15
CA ALA A 106 -6.91 -5.16 -1.10
C ALA A 106 -8.24 -4.57 -1.62
N GLU A 107 -8.24 -3.95 -2.81
CA GLU A 107 -9.41 -3.33 -3.43
C GLU A 107 -10.49 -4.36 -3.77
N THR A 108 -10.08 -5.49 -4.38
CA THR A 108 -11.00 -6.58 -4.71
C THR A 108 -11.69 -7.11 -3.46
N THR A 109 -10.92 -7.33 -2.37
CA THR A 109 -11.47 -7.80 -1.09
C THR A 109 -12.40 -6.76 -0.46
N ALA A 110 -12.04 -5.47 -0.52
CA ALA A 110 -12.87 -4.37 -0.04
C ALA A 110 -14.23 -4.34 -0.75
N THR A 111 -14.19 -4.34 -2.07
CA THR A 111 -15.39 -4.27 -2.93
C THR A 111 -16.34 -5.44 -2.69
N LEU A 112 -15.84 -6.66 -2.51
CA LEU A 112 -16.64 -7.85 -2.18
C LEU A 112 -17.38 -7.75 -0.82
N ARG A 113 -16.98 -6.82 0.03
CA ARG A 113 -17.57 -6.58 1.37
C ARG A 113 -18.22 -5.20 1.48
N ASP A 114 -18.53 -4.55 0.36
CA ASP A 114 -19.14 -3.20 0.29
C ASP A 114 -18.30 -2.11 0.98
N TYR A 115 -16.97 -2.25 0.97
CA TYR A 115 -16.02 -1.23 1.42
C TYR A 115 -15.37 -0.51 0.24
N THR A 116 -15.03 0.76 0.47
CA THR A 116 -14.24 1.57 -0.46
C THR A 116 -12.80 1.67 0.04
N LEU A 117 -11.83 1.48 -0.84
CA LEU A 117 -10.41 1.69 -0.56
C LEU A 117 -10.01 3.12 -0.91
N VAL A 118 -9.36 3.81 0.04
CA VAL A 118 -8.73 5.12 -0.19
C VAL A 118 -7.22 4.96 -0.11
N LEU A 119 -6.53 5.40 -1.15
CA LEU A 119 -5.08 5.27 -1.27
C LEU A 119 -4.37 6.56 -0.86
N ALA A 120 -3.25 6.42 -0.15
CA ALA A 120 -2.29 7.49 0.09
C ALA A 120 -0.86 6.98 -0.11
N GLU A 121 0.07 7.90 -0.33
CA GLU A 121 1.49 7.63 -0.51
C GLU A 121 2.31 8.31 0.58
N SER A 122 3.38 7.63 1.05
CA SER A 122 4.30 8.18 2.04
C SER A 122 5.61 8.71 1.45
N ALA A 123 5.89 8.47 0.17
CA ALA A 123 7.14 8.82 -0.51
C ALA A 123 8.38 8.34 0.27
N GLU A 124 8.36 7.11 0.77
CA GLU A 124 9.43 6.48 1.57
C GLU A 124 9.76 7.24 2.88
N SER A 125 8.84 8.08 3.39
CA SER A 125 9.06 8.94 4.57
C SER A 125 8.11 8.58 5.71
N GLY A 126 8.63 8.18 6.87
CA GLY A 126 7.83 7.88 8.06
C GLY A 126 7.06 9.10 8.59
N VAL A 127 7.60 10.32 8.45
CA VAL A 127 6.92 11.56 8.85
C VAL A 127 5.71 11.84 7.95
N THR A 128 5.88 11.67 6.63
CA THR A 128 4.79 11.81 5.66
C THR A 128 3.73 10.75 5.89
N GLU A 129 4.15 9.52 6.14
CA GLU A 129 3.27 8.38 6.43
C GLU A 129 2.41 8.63 7.67
N LEU A 130 3.02 9.03 8.80
CA LEU A 130 2.30 9.35 10.02
C LEU A 130 1.28 10.48 9.81
N THR A 131 1.66 11.50 9.03
CA THR A 131 0.76 12.60 8.69
C THR A 131 -0.42 12.13 7.83
N ALA A 132 -0.17 11.28 6.84
CA ALA A 132 -1.21 10.68 6.00
C ALA A 132 -2.15 9.81 6.84
N ALA A 133 -1.60 8.93 7.68
CA ALA A 133 -2.37 8.06 8.57
C ALA A 133 -3.31 8.87 9.47
N ARG A 134 -2.80 9.89 10.16
CA ARG A 134 -3.60 10.74 11.04
C ARG A 134 -4.74 11.47 10.31
N ARG A 135 -4.50 11.93 9.07
CA ARG A 135 -5.55 12.54 8.25
C ARG A 135 -6.63 11.54 7.86
N MET A 136 -6.23 10.34 7.45
CA MET A 136 -7.16 9.30 7.02
C MET A 136 -8.00 8.76 8.17
N MET A 137 -7.46 8.66 9.39
CA MET A 137 -8.17 8.16 10.58
C MET A 137 -9.51 8.86 10.84
N ALA A 138 -9.67 10.12 10.43
CA ALA A 138 -10.92 10.85 10.59
C ALA A 138 -12.05 10.36 9.64
N THR A 139 -11.69 9.71 8.53
CA THR A 139 -12.61 9.39 7.43
C THR A 139 -12.72 7.92 7.08
N VAL A 140 -11.85 7.07 7.64
CA VAL A 140 -11.83 5.64 7.38
C VAL A 140 -12.13 4.83 8.65
N ASP A 141 -12.58 3.59 8.49
CA ASP A 141 -12.87 2.69 9.60
C ASP A 141 -11.59 1.97 10.10
N GLY A 142 -10.60 1.77 9.23
CA GLY A 142 -9.32 1.17 9.54
C GLY A 142 -8.26 1.47 8.49
N LEU A 143 -7.02 1.05 8.75
CA LEU A 143 -5.85 1.31 7.89
C LEU A 143 -5.08 0.04 7.56
N ILE A 144 -4.58 -0.03 6.34
CA ILE A 144 -3.52 -0.96 5.91
C ILE A 144 -2.26 -0.12 5.64
N LEU A 145 -1.15 -0.49 6.26
CA LEU A 145 0.15 0.15 6.07
C LEU A 145 1.05 -0.81 5.27
N ALA A 146 1.31 -0.48 4.00
CA ALA A 146 2.11 -1.33 3.13
C ALA A 146 3.57 -0.87 3.11
N SER A 147 4.45 -1.67 3.70
CA SER A 147 5.89 -1.39 3.85
C SER A 147 6.16 -0.10 4.64
N PRO A 148 5.62 0.07 5.85
CA PRO A 148 5.72 1.31 6.59
C PRO A 148 7.17 1.69 6.94
N ARG A 149 7.42 3.02 7.01
CA ARG A 149 8.69 3.65 7.38
C ARG A 149 8.64 4.38 8.71
N MET A 150 7.43 4.62 9.26
CA MET A 150 7.28 5.20 10.60
C MET A 150 7.75 4.22 11.69
N ASP A 151 8.01 4.73 12.89
CA ASP A 151 8.46 3.90 14.01
C ASP A 151 7.35 2.98 14.55
N ASP A 152 7.76 1.87 15.19
CA ASP A 152 6.81 0.91 15.77
C ASP A 152 5.89 1.54 16.81
N ASP A 153 6.39 2.51 17.59
CA ASP A 153 5.59 3.22 18.60
C ASP A 153 4.48 4.06 17.96
N ASP A 154 4.74 4.70 16.82
CA ASP A 154 3.75 5.43 16.06
C ASP A 154 2.70 4.49 15.45
N ILE A 155 3.12 3.35 14.90
CA ILE A 155 2.20 2.33 14.36
C ILE A 155 1.29 1.81 15.49
N ARG A 156 1.88 1.46 16.65
CA ARG A 156 1.11 1.02 17.82
C ARG A 156 0.17 2.11 18.35
N ALA A 157 0.58 3.38 18.29
CA ALA A 157 -0.28 4.49 18.71
C ALA A 157 -1.52 4.60 17.82
N ILE A 158 -1.34 4.51 16.49
CA ILE A 158 -2.46 4.51 15.53
C ILE A 158 -3.34 3.26 15.75
N ALA A 159 -2.74 2.09 15.96
CA ALA A 159 -3.47 0.83 16.16
C ALA A 159 -4.33 0.80 17.44
N ARG A 160 -3.99 1.62 18.46
CA ARG A 160 -4.84 1.81 19.65
C ARG A 160 -6.14 2.56 19.35
N ASP A 161 -6.09 3.47 18.40
CA ASP A 161 -7.22 4.34 18.07
C ASP A 161 -8.12 3.76 16.97
N LYS A 162 -7.52 3.02 16.02
CA LYS A 162 -8.21 2.41 14.87
C LYS A 162 -7.60 1.04 14.53
N PRO A 163 -8.39 0.10 14.00
CA PRO A 163 -7.85 -1.14 13.44
C PRO A 163 -6.79 -0.87 12.38
N VAL A 164 -5.64 -1.51 12.54
CA VAL A 164 -4.49 -1.42 11.62
C VAL A 164 -4.01 -2.82 11.28
N VAL A 165 -3.66 -3.04 10.01
CA VAL A 165 -2.92 -4.21 9.54
C VAL A 165 -1.68 -3.73 8.80
N VAL A 166 -0.55 -4.38 9.03
CA VAL A 166 0.73 -4.03 8.39
C VAL A 166 1.08 -5.08 7.34
N ILE A 167 1.57 -4.65 6.17
CA ILE A 167 2.15 -5.52 5.14
C ILE A 167 3.66 -5.28 5.07
N ASN A 168 4.45 -6.33 4.87
CA ASN A 168 5.91 -6.30 4.71
C ASN A 168 6.68 -5.83 5.96
N ARG A 169 6.08 -5.89 7.14
CA ARG A 169 6.76 -5.62 8.41
C ARG A 169 6.02 -6.29 9.56
N GLU A 170 6.75 -6.85 10.50
CA GLU A 170 6.23 -7.29 11.79
C GLU A 170 6.35 -6.15 12.80
N VAL A 171 5.27 -5.89 13.51
CA VAL A 171 5.19 -4.92 14.62
C VAL A 171 4.48 -5.59 15.77
N ASP A 172 5.14 -5.66 16.92
CA ASP A 172 4.59 -6.30 18.11
C ASP A 172 3.21 -5.72 18.47
N GLY A 173 2.25 -6.60 18.63
CA GLY A 173 0.89 -6.23 18.98
C GLY A 173 0.03 -5.71 17.82
N VAL A 174 0.50 -5.76 16.58
CA VAL A 174 -0.26 -5.32 15.39
C VAL A 174 -0.34 -6.46 14.39
N PRO A 175 -1.55 -6.84 13.92
CA PRO A 175 -1.70 -7.85 12.89
C PRO A 175 -0.94 -7.51 11.60
N CYS A 176 -0.31 -8.51 11.01
CA CYS A 176 0.52 -8.29 9.83
C CYS A 176 0.44 -9.42 8.79
N VAL A 177 0.78 -9.08 7.56
CA VAL A 177 0.96 -10.00 6.44
C VAL A 177 2.37 -9.84 5.91
N VAL A 178 3.17 -10.91 5.96
CA VAL A 178 4.60 -10.86 5.65
C VAL A 178 4.97 -11.98 4.69
N PRO A 179 5.65 -11.69 3.56
CA PRO A 179 6.24 -12.72 2.72
C PRO A 179 7.33 -13.50 3.47
N ASP A 180 7.29 -14.82 3.40
CA ASP A 180 8.41 -15.66 3.84
C ASP A 180 9.50 -15.65 2.76
N VAL A 181 10.48 -14.77 2.94
CA VAL A 181 11.54 -14.55 1.97
C VAL A 181 12.57 -15.68 1.92
N ASN A 182 12.64 -16.54 2.94
CA ASN A 182 13.73 -17.51 3.11
C ASN A 182 13.71 -18.58 2.01
N LYS A 183 12.52 -19.05 1.62
CA LYS A 183 12.38 -20.08 0.58
C LYS A 183 12.93 -19.58 -0.75
N GLY A 184 12.41 -18.47 -1.27
CA GLY A 184 12.82 -17.91 -2.57
C GLY A 184 14.28 -17.49 -2.60
N ILE A 185 14.80 -16.88 -1.51
CA ILE A 185 16.23 -16.55 -1.39
C ILE A 185 17.11 -17.81 -1.40
N SER A 186 16.73 -18.85 -0.66
CA SER A 186 17.47 -20.10 -0.63
C SER A 186 17.50 -20.79 -1.99
N GLU A 187 16.41 -20.74 -2.74
CA GLU A 187 16.33 -21.24 -4.11
C GLU A 187 17.23 -20.43 -5.06
N ALA A 188 17.22 -19.09 -4.95
CA ALA A 188 18.06 -18.20 -5.74
C ALA A 188 19.55 -18.46 -5.48
N VAL A 189 19.97 -18.48 -4.22
CA VAL A 189 21.38 -18.69 -3.83
C VAL A 189 21.86 -20.09 -4.23
N ARG A 190 21.04 -21.13 -4.06
CA ARG A 190 21.37 -22.49 -4.53
C ARG A 190 21.54 -22.55 -6.04
N SER A 191 20.67 -21.88 -6.80
CA SER A 191 20.78 -21.79 -8.24
C SER A 191 22.09 -21.12 -8.66
N LEU A 192 22.47 -20.02 -8.01
CA LEU A 192 23.73 -19.32 -8.27
C LEU A 192 24.95 -20.20 -7.95
N ALA A 193 24.95 -20.89 -6.79
CA ALA A 193 26.02 -21.82 -6.44
C ALA A 193 26.18 -22.95 -7.46
N ALA A 194 25.07 -23.55 -7.92
CA ALA A 194 25.06 -24.60 -8.94
C ALA A 194 25.59 -24.13 -10.31
N ASN A 195 25.47 -22.82 -10.58
CA ASN A 195 25.97 -22.17 -11.79
C ASN A 195 27.43 -21.67 -11.69
N GLY A 196 28.14 -22.00 -10.62
CA GLY A 196 29.57 -21.74 -10.45
C GLY A 196 29.91 -20.37 -9.88
N HIS A 197 28.96 -19.66 -9.32
CA HIS A 197 29.23 -18.44 -8.58
C HIS A 197 29.79 -18.77 -7.18
N HIS A 198 30.75 -17.96 -6.70
CA HIS A 198 31.38 -18.11 -5.39
C HIS A 198 31.19 -16.92 -4.48
N LYS A 199 30.81 -15.76 -5.05
CA LYS A 199 30.59 -14.51 -4.34
C LYS A 199 29.32 -13.83 -4.82
N VAL A 200 28.45 -13.47 -3.88
CA VAL A 200 27.15 -12.86 -4.14
C VAL A 200 27.14 -11.47 -3.49
N ALA A 201 26.82 -10.45 -4.26
CA ALA A 201 26.50 -9.12 -3.72
C ALA A 201 24.99 -9.02 -3.47
N PHE A 202 24.62 -8.47 -2.33
CA PHE A 202 23.25 -8.03 -2.05
C PHE A 202 23.18 -6.51 -2.10
N VAL A 203 22.40 -5.98 -3.06
CA VAL A 203 22.12 -4.54 -3.13
C VAL A 203 20.94 -4.24 -2.22
N ALA A 204 21.21 -3.60 -1.10
CA ALA A 204 20.22 -3.32 -0.05
C ALA A 204 19.23 -2.22 -0.46
N GLY A 205 18.05 -2.26 0.12
CA GLY A 205 17.04 -1.20 0.05
C GLY A 205 17.23 -0.13 1.14
N PRO A 206 16.22 0.73 1.33
CA PRO A 206 16.29 1.79 2.33
C PRO A 206 16.64 1.27 3.72
N PRO A 207 17.46 2.00 4.50
CA PRO A 207 17.87 1.54 5.85
C PRO A 207 16.69 1.32 6.81
N GLN A 208 15.61 2.08 6.65
CA GLN A 208 14.39 1.96 7.45
C GLN A 208 13.47 0.81 7.00
N SER A 209 13.80 0.13 5.89
CA SER A 209 13.01 -0.99 5.40
C SER A 209 13.27 -2.24 6.22
N TRP A 210 12.26 -2.69 6.97
CA TRP A 210 12.31 -3.96 7.69
C TRP A 210 12.59 -5.14 6.74
N MET A 211 11.96 -5.14 5.55
CA MET A 211 12.19 -6.18 4.53
C MET A 211 13.61 -6.17 3.99
N SER A 212 14.28 -5.01 3.91
CA SER A 212 15.69 -4.97 3.48
C SER A 212 16.61 -5.72 4.46
N ALA A 213 16.38 -5.54 5.75
CA ALA A 213 17.11 -6.28 6.79
C ALA A 213 16.83 -7.79 6.69
N ARG A 214 15.55 -8.17 6.57
CA ARG A 214 15.15 -9.59 6.47
C ARG A 214 15.69 -10.28 5.23
N ARG A 215 15.66 -9.59 4.07
CA ARG A 215 16.26 -10.14 2.83
C ARG A 215 17.77 -10.32 2.98
N TRP A 216 18.46 -9.36 3.60
CA TRP A 216 19.89 -9.51 3.87
C TRP A 216 20.22 -10.67 4.81
N GLU A 217 19.51 -10.80 5.92
CA GLU A 217 19.66 -11.95 6.85
C GLU A 217 19.48 -13.29 6.11
N GLY A 218 18.44 -13.38 5.27
CA GLY A 218 18.17 -14.56 4.45
C GLY A 218 19.29 -14.86 3.44
N VAL A 219 19.83 -13.83 2.78
CA VAL A 219 20.94 -13.97 1.83
C VAL A 219 22.21 -14.44 2.56
N GLN A 220 22.54 -13.86 3.72
CA GLN A 220 23.69 -14.29 4.52
C GLN A 220 23.58 -15.78 4.90
N ALA A 221 22.44 -16.17 5.47
CA ALA A 221 22.23 -17.56 5.89
C ALA A 221 22.27 -18.54 4.70
N ALA A 222 21.68 -18.19 3.57
CA ALA A 222 21.68 -19.04 2.39
C ALA A 222 23.08 -19.15 1.75
N CYS A 223 23.85 -18.05 1.72
CA CYS A 223 25.23 -18.05 1.23
C CYS A 223 26.15 -18.86 2.15
N GLU A 224 26.03 -18.73 3.48
CA GLU A 224 26.78 -19.54 4.45
C GLU A 224 26.51 -21.03 4.22
N TRP A 225 25.26 -21.42 4.12
CA TRP A 225 24.86 -22.81 3.87
C TRP A 225 25.41 -23.35 2.52
N SER A 226 25.42 -22.49 1.50
CA SER A 226 25.92 -22.83 0.15
C SER A 226 27.43 -22.64 -0.03
N ARG A 227 28.16 -22.20 1.01
CA ARG A 227 29.60 -21.89 1.00
C ARG A 227 29.97 -20.79 -0.01
N LEU A 228 29.11 -19.79 -0.14
CA LEU A 228 29.36 -18.60 -0.95
C LEU A 228 29.76 -17.43 -0.02
N GLU A 229 30.56 -16.51 -0.54
CA GLU A 229 30.84 -15.24 0.11
C GLU A 229 29.66 -14.29 -0.17
N ALA A 230 29.13 -13.63 0.88
CA ALA A 230 28.10 -12.61 0.75
C ALA A 230 28.70 -11.23 1.07
N VAL A 231 28.42 -10.24 0.21
CA VAL A 231 28.78 -8.84 0.45
C VAL A 231 27.52 -7.96 0.32
N ARG A 232 27.32 -7.06 1.28
CA ARG A 232 26.22 -6.09 1.25
C ARG A 232 26.71 -4.77 0.65
N LEU A 233 25.92 -4.23 -0.27
CA LEU A 233 26.14 -2.94 -0.90
C LEU A 233 24.91 -2.06 -0.65
N GLU A 234 25.14 -0.80 -0.33
CA GLU A 234 24.05 0.13 -0.06
C GLU A 234 23.57 0.82 -1.35
N SER A 235 22.26 0.98 -1.48
CA SER A 235 21.66 1.78 -2.54
C SER A 235 21.07 3.06 -1.96
N ALA A 236 21.22 4.17 -2.70
CA ALA A 236 20.65 5.45 -2.28
C ALA A 236 19.11 5.45 -2.30
N LYS A 237 18.50 4.74 -3.26
CA LYS A 237 17.04 4.64 -3.45
C LYS A 237 16.67 3.29 -4.07
N PRO A 238 15.49 2.72 -3.76
CA PRO A 238 15.04 1.44 -4.30
C PRO A 238 14.38 1.61 -5.69
N THR A 239 15.05 2.32 -6.59
CA THR A 239 14.56 2.73 -7.91
C THR A 239 15.52 2.28 -9.03
N VAL A 240 15.10 2.39 -10.28
CA VAL A 240 15.95 2.12 -11.45
C VAL A 240 17.24 2.97 -11.42
N ASP A 241 17.11 4.26 -11.06
CA ASP A 241 18.29 5.13 -10.95
C ASP A 241 19.22 4.72 -9.80
N GLY A 242 18.68 4.28 -8.66
CA GLY A 242 19.48 3.72 -7.58
C GLY A 242 20.26 2.47 -8.02
N GLY A 243 19.64 1.63 -8.85
CA GLY A 243 20.28 0.46 -9.45
C GLY A 243 21.45 0.83 -10.38
N ARG A 244 21.29 1.88 -11.19
CA ARG A 244 22.38 2.41 -12.04
C ARG A 244 23.55 2.93 -11.22
N GLN A 245 23.26 3.67 -10.15
CA GLN A 245 24.28 4.28 -9.30
C GLN A 245 25.16 3.24 -8.60
N VAL A 246 24.60 2.10 -8.17
CA VAL A 246 25.34 1.07 -7.45
C VAL A 246 26.18 0.17 -8.35
N ALA A 247 26.07 0.26 -9.68
CA ALA A 247 26.77 -0.60 -10.64
C ALA A 247 28.29 -0.56 -10.49
N ARG A 248 28.87 0.63 -10.17
CA ARG A 248 30.30 0.77 -9.92
C ARG A 248 30.75 -0.04 -8.70
N ASP A 249 29.97 0.00 -7.63
CA ASP A 249 30.31 -0.69 -6.37
C ASP A 249 30.13 -2.19 -6.52
N VAL A 250 29.13 -2.62 -7.29
CA VAL A 250 28.95 -4.04 -7.67
C VAL A 250 30.20 -4.55 -8.39
N ARG A 251 30.68 -3.84 -9.42
CA ARG A 251 31.91 -4.22 -10.15
C ARG A 251 33.14 -4.24 -9.23
N ALA A 252 33.27 -3.25 -8.36
CA ALA A 252 34.40 -3.17 -7.42
C ALA A 252 34.38 -4.26 -6.35
N SER A 253 33.22 -4.82 -6.02
CA SER A 253 33.06 -5.89 -5.05
C SER A 253 33.67 -7.22 -5.49
N GLY A 254 33.87 -7.42 -6.79
CA GLY A 254 34.31 -8.68 -7.38
C GLY A 254 33.25 -9.79 -7.34
N ALA A 255 32.00 -9.49 -7.00
CA ALA A 255 30.89 -10.45 -7.06
C ALA A 255 30.52 -10.73 -8.52
N THR A 256 30.26 -12.01 -8.81
CA THR A 256 29.78 -12.46 -10.13
C THR A 256 28.27 -12.74 -10.15
N ALA A 257 27.62 -12.67 -8.99
CA ALA A 257 26.18 -12.75 -8.86
C ALA A 257 25.67 -11.65 -7.94
N VAL A 258 24.49 -11.13 -8.24
CA VAL A 258 23.85 -10.06 -7.48
C VAL A 258 22.41 -10.42 -7.19
N LEU A 259 22.02 -10.34 -5.92
CA LEU A 259 20.64 -10.23 -5.50
C LEU A 259 20.35 -8.77 -5.15
N THR A 260 19.22 -8.25 -5.60
CA THR A 260 18.82 -6.89 -5.27
C THR A 260 17.65 -6.86 -4.31
N TYR A 261 17.49 -5.75 -3.58
CA TYR A 261 16.33 -5.53 -2.72
C TYR A 261 15.00 -5.64 -3.48
N ASN A 262 14.94 -5.10 -4.70
CA ASN A 262 13.74 -5.20 -5.55
C ASN A 262 14.11 -5.25 -7.05
N ASP A 263 13.13 -5.51 -7.90
CA ASP A 263 13.32 -5.60 -9.34
C ASP A 263 13.72 -4.27 -9.98
N LEU A 264 13.27 -3.13 -9.46
CA LEU A 264 13.65 -1.82 -10.00
C LEU A 264 15.16 -1.58 -9.88
N LEU A 265 15.76 -1.96 -8.74
CA LEU A 265 17.23 -1.94 -8.56
C LEU A 265 17.92 -2.91 -9.54
N ALA A 266 17.38 -4.12 -9.70
CA ALA A 266 17.91 -5.11 -10.64
C ALA A 266 17.91 -4.60 -12.09
N ILE A 267 16.82 -4.01 -12.52
CA ILE A 267 16.65 -3.44 -13.87
C ILE A 267 17.68 -2.32 -14.11
N GLY A 268 17.77 -1.37 -13.18
CA GLY A 268 18.72 -0.27 -13.30
C GLY A 268 20.17 -0.72 -13.30
N LEU A 269 20.51 -1.66 -12.42
CA LEU A 269 21.84 -2.27 -12.34
C LEU A 269 22.20 -2.99 -13.65
N MET A 270 21.28 -3.81 -14.16
CA MET A 270 21.48 -4.55 -15.40
C MET A 270 21.72 -3.62 -16.59
N GLN A 271 20.92 -2.56 -16.73
CA GLN A 271 21.08 -1.57 -17.80
C GLN A 271 22.46 -0.90 -17.76
N GLU A 272 22.91 -0.50 -16.56
CA GLU A 272 24.20 0.19 -16.41
C GLU A 272 25.39 -0.74 -16.63
N LEU A 273 25.33 -2.00 -16.15
CA LEU A 273 26.39 -3.00 -16.39
C LEU A 273 26.50 -3.35 -17.87
N GLN A 274 25.37 -3.50 -18.58
CA GLN A 274 25.36 -3.75 -20.02
C GLN A 274 25.89 -2.53 -20.80
N ALA A 275 25.54 -1.31 -20.42
CA ALA A 275 26.09 -0.11 -21.02
C ALA A 275 27.61 0.00 -20.83
N ALA A 276 28.13 -0.55 -19.71
CA ALA A 276 29.56 -0.67 -19.46
C ALA A 276 30.23 -1.88 -20.16
N GLY A 277 29.51 -2.60 -21.02
CA GLY A 277 30.02 -3.72 -21.81
C GLY A 277 30.05 -5.06 -21.10
N MET A 278 29.42 -5.18 -19.92
CA MET A 278 29.29 -6.48 -19.25
C MET A 278 28.14 -7.32 -19.84
N VAL A 279 28.37 -8.62 -19.97
CA VAL A 279 27.38 -9.56 -20.48
C VAL A 279 26.62 -10.22 -19.33
N VAL A 280 25.31 -10.02 -19.30
CA VAL A 280 24.37 -10.66 -18.38
C VAL A 280 23.67 -11.79 -19.14
N PRO A 281 23.71 -13.06 -18.67
CA PRO A 281 24.23 -13.51 -17.36
C PRO A 281 25.70 -13.98 -17.39
N ASP A 282 26.37 -14.06 -18.52
CA ASP A 282 27.62 -14.81 -18.74
C ASP A 282 28.78 -14.36 -17.82
N GLN A 283 28.88 -13.04 -17.56
CA GLN A 283 29.91 -12.47 -16.69
C GLN A 283 29.37 -12.12 -15.31
N ILE A 284 28.06 -11.82 -15.20
CA ILE A 284 27.42 -11.48 -13.95
C ILE A 284 25.94 -11.87 -13.99
N SER A 285 25.52 -12.67 -13.05
CA SER A 285 24.11 -13.02 -12.85
C SER A 285 23.41 -11.98 -12.01
N ILE A 286 22.16 -11.62 -12.37
CA ILE A 286 21.33 -10.67 -11.64
C ILE A 286 20.01 -11.31 -11.28
N VAL A 287 19.65 -11.25 -9.99
CA VAL A 287 18.38 -11.74 -9.45
C VAL A 287 17.67 -10.59 -8.76
N GLY A 288 16.46 -10.28 -9.19
CA GLY A 288 15.59 -9.30 -8.58
C GLY A 288 14.78 -9.85 -7.40
N PHE A 289 13.82 -9.05 -6.95
CA PHE A 289 12.85 -9.42 -5.95
C PHE A 289 11.52 -8.74 -6.23
N ASP A 290 10.40 -9.41 -6.03
CA ASP A 290 8.98 -9.05 -6.11
C ASP A 290 8.26 -9.60 -7.36
N ASP A 291 8.93 -9.83 -8.51
CA ASP A 291 8.37 -10.22 -9.81
C ASP A 291 7.33 -9.20 -10.31
N ILE A 292 7.76 -7.94 -10.37
CA ILE A 292 6.90 -6.83 -10.76
C ILE A 292 6.47 -6.93 -12.23
N PHE A 293 5.35 -6.26 -12.57
CA PHE A 293 4.98 -6.02 -13.95
C PHE A 293 6.15 -5.38 -14.72
N GLY A 294 6.60 -6.06 -15.78
CA GLY A 294 7.74 -5.63 -16.58
C GLY A 294 9.08 -6.29 -16.25
N ALA A 295 9.15 -7.16 -15.25
CA ALA A 295 10.37 -7.93 -14.96
C ALA A 295 10.81 -8.79 -16.15
N ASP A 296 9.88 -9.28 -16.95
CA ASP A 296 10.12 -10.06 -18.17
C ASP A 296 10.30 -9.21 -19.45
N PHE A 297 10.11 -7.88 -19.37
CA PHE A 297 10.32 -6.97 -20.52
C PHE A 297 11.78 -6.60 -20.72
N THR A 298 12.66 -6.93 -19.78
CA THR A 298 14.09 -6.65 -19.88
C THR A 298 14.79 -7.60 -20.85
N THR A 299 16.00 -7.25 -21.29
CA THR A 299 16.85 -8.09 -22.12
C THR A 299 18.21 -8.28 -21.46
N PRO A 300 18.52 -9.47 -20.95
CA PRO A 300 17.65 -10.65 -20.85
C PRO A 300 16.48 -10.45 -19.86
N PRO A 301 15.41 -11.27 -19.93
CA PRO A 301 14.33 -11.24 -18.97
C PRO A 301 14.82 -11.50 -17.54
N LEU A 302 14.33 -10.72 -16.56
CA LEU A 302 14.84 -10.72 -15.20
C LEU A 302 14.42 -11.97 -14.41
N THR A 303 15.40 -12.72 -13.92
CA THR A 303 15.22 -13.72 -12.86
C THR A 303 14.92 -13.00 -11.56
N THR A 304 13.90 -13.43 -10.81
CA THR A 304 13.47 -12.72 -9.59
C THR A 304 12.84 -13.67 -8.58
N VAL A 305 12.83 -13.27 -7.32
CA VAL A 305 12.06 -13.96 -6.28
C VAL A 305 10.66 -13.37 -6.25
N ARG A 306 9.68 -14.16 -6.67
CA ARG A 306 8.27 -13.76 -6.65
C ARG A 306 7.73 -13.76 -5.23
N SER A 307 7.13 -12.64 -4.85
CA SER A 307 6.26 -12.53 -3.69
C SER A 307 4.81 -12.55 -4.16
N GLN A 308 3.93 -13.28 -3.46
CA GLN A 308 2.50 -13.35 -3.80
C GLN A 308 1.80 -12.06 -3.30
N LEU A 309 2.14 -10.92 -3.92
CA LEU A 309 1.76 -9.59 -3.45
C LEU A 309 0.24 -9.36 -3.45
N GLY A 310 -0.48 -9.97 -4.40
CA GLY A 310 -1.95 -9.94 -4.42
C GLY A 310 -2.55 -10.64 -3.20
N GLU A 311 -1.96 -11.75 -2.76
CA GLU A 311 -2.37 -12.46 -1.54
C GLU A 311 -2.04 -11.64 -0.29
N CYS A 312 -0.92 -10.89 -0.29
CA CYS A 312 -0.61 -9.96 0.80
C CYS A 312 -1.69 -8.88 0.93
N GLY A 313 -2.11 -8.29 -0.20
CA GLY A 313 -3.16 -7.26 -0.22
C GLY A 313 -4.52 -7.80 0.23
N SER A 314 -4.96 -8.93 -0.34
CA SER A 314 -6.24 -9.56 0.01
C SER A 314 -6.27 -10.08 1.45
N GLY A 315 -5.16 -10.66 1.92
CA GLY A 315 -5.01 -11.13 3.29
C GLY A 315 -5.07 -9.99 4.31
N ALA A 316 -4.40 -8.86 4.02
CA ALA A 316 -4.44 -7.68 4.89
C ALA A 316 -5.84 -7.05 4.95
N ALA A 317 -6.53 -6.97 3.81
CA ALA A 317 -7.91 -6.47 3.80
C ALA A 317 -8.87 -7.40 4.55
N THR A 318 -8.69 -8.73 4.43
CA THR A 318 -9.48 -9.71 5.18
C THR A 318 -9.24 -9.57 6.68
N LEU A 319 -7.98 -9.54 7.13
CA LEU A 319 -7.65 -9.33 8.54
C LEU A 319 -8.23 -8.01 9.08
N LEU A 320 -8.17 -6.94 8.30
CA LEU A 320 -8.74 -5.65 8.70
C LEU A 320 -10.26 -5.73 8.85
N LEU A 321 -10.94 -6.38 7.93
CA LEU A 321 -12.40 -6.57 7.99
C LEU A 321 -12.79 -7.45 9.18
N ASP A 322 -12.05 -8.50 9.47
CA ASP A 322 -12.28 -9.37 10.62
C ASP A 322 -12.10 -8.59 11.94
N LEU A 323 -11.09 -7.70 12.02
CA LEU A 323 -10.92 -6.77 13.14
C LEU A 323 -12.12 -5.82 13.28
N LEU A 324 -12.60 -5.27 12.16
CA LEU A 324 -13.72 -4.34 12.14
C LEU A 324 -15.04 -5.00 12.54
N HIS A 325 -15.25 -6.26 12.18
CA HIS A 325 -16.49 -6.98 12.48
C HIS A 325 -16.43 -7.75 13.81
N GLY A 326 -15.25 -7.89 14.42
CA GLY A 326 -15.04 -8.65 15.64
C GLY A 326 -15.06 -10.16 15.40
N ASP A 327 -14.77 -10.59 14.16
CA ASP A 327 -14.77 -12.00 13.76
C ASP A 327 -13.45 -12.69 14.14
N LEU A 328 -12.38 -11.91 14.39
CA LEU A 328 -11.15 -12.45 14.99
C LEU A 328 -11.42 -12.86 16.45
N PRO A 329 -11.01 -14.06 16.84
CA PRO A 329 -11.06 -14.50 18.24
C PRO A 329 -10.38 -13.44 19.12
N ARG A 330 -11.00 -13.11 20.24
CA ARG A 330 -10.41 -12.14 21.20
C ARG A 330 -9.04 -12.59 21.73
N SER A 331 -8.72 -13.89 21.60
CA SER A 331 -7.42 -14.49 21.89
C SER A 331 -6.32 -14.03 20.94
N ASP A 332 -6.68 -13.66 19.70
CA ASP A 332 -5.73 -13.31 18.63
C ASP A 332 -5.55 -11.79 18.51
N LEU A 333 -6.33 -11.02 19.31
CA LEU A 333 -6.13 -9.59 19.46
C LEU A 333 -5.12 -9.32 20.58
N PRO A 334 -4.04 -8.58 20.31
CA PRO A 334 -3.06 -8.24 21.33
C PRO A 334 -3.73 -7.41 22.43
N ARG A 335 -3.60 -7.86 23.68
CA ARG A 335 -4.13 -7.19 24.86
C ARG A 335 -3.10 -6.29 25.53
N SER A 336 -1.82 -6.51 25.22
CA SER A 336 -0.70 -5.73 25.75
C SER A 336 0.50 -5.75 24.77
N ALA A 337 1.44 -4.82 24.95
CA ALA A 337 2.69 -4.84 24.22
C ALA A 337 3.46 -6.15 24.55
N GLY A 338 3.86 -6.89 23.50
CA GLY A 338 4.58 -8.17 23.61
C GLY A 338 3.73 -9.42 23.45
N GLU A 339 2.40 -9.30 23.24
CA GLU A 339 1.59 -10.45 22.84
C GLU A 339 1.66 -10.63 21.31
N PRO A 340 1.78 -11.91 20.82
CA PRO A 340 1.80 -12.17 19.39
C PRO A 340 0.46 -11.77 18.76
N ALA A 341 0.51 -10.91 17.74
CA ALA A 341 -0.64 -10.60 16.91
C ALA A 341 -0.76 -11.61 15.77
N ALA A 342 -1.94 -11.67 15.13
CA ALA A 342 -2.15 -12.50 13.96
C ALA A 342 -1.13 -12.16 12.85
N THR A 343 -0.27 -13.12 12.50
CA THR A 343 0.71 -12.99 11.42
C THR A 343 0.36 -13.97 10.31
N LEU A 344 -0.03 -13.43 9.15
CA LEU A 344 -0.21 -14.23 7.94
C LEU A 344 1.11 -14.25 7.17
N ARG A 345 1.66 -15.46 6.93
CA ARG A 345 2.85 -15.64 6.10
C ARG A 345 2.46 -16.10 4.71
N VAL A 346 3.04 -15.46 3.70
CA VAL A 346 2.80 -15.74 2.29
C VAL A 346 4.10 -16.26 1.68
N GLU A 347 4.02 -17.38 0.96
CA GLU A 347 5.22 -18.02 0.38
C GLU A 347 5.84 -17.18 -0.73
N THR A 348 7.18 -17.35 -0.90
CA THR A 348 7.93 -16.83 -2.04
C THR A 348 8.52 -17.98 -2.85
N GLU A 349 8.79 -17.74 -4.13
CA GLU A 349 9.38 -18.71 -5.05
C GLU A 349 10.37 -18.04 -6.02
N LEU A 350 11.36 -18.79 -6.49
CA LEU A 350 12.28 -18.31 -7.53
C LEU A 350 11.65 -18.47 -8.91
N VAL A 351 11.58 -17.38 -9.66
CA VAL A 351 11.21 -17.37 -11.07
C VAL A 351 12.46 -17.23 -11.92
N LEU A 352 12.94 -18.34 -12.45
CA LEU A 352 14.12 -18.36 -13.31
C LEU A 352 13.78 -17.81 -14.70
N ARG A 353 14.59 -16.85 -15.15
CA ARG A 353 14.56 -16.26 -16.50
C ARG A 353 15.98 -16.15 -17.07
N GLY A 354 16.25 -15.15 -17.91
CA GLY A 354 17.50 -15.02 -18.64
C GLY A 354 18.62 -14.24 -17.96
N SER A 355 18.35 -13.51 -16.86
CA SER A 355 19.36 -12.65 -16.21
C SER A 355 20.27 -13.37 -15.24
N SER A 356 20.05 -14.64 -14.97
CA SER A 356 20.93 -15.50 -14.18
C SER A 356 21.22 -16.80 -14.90
N GLY A 357 22.44 -17.29 -14.79
CA GLY A 357 22.89 -18.45 -15.52
C GLY A 357 24.29 -18.91 -15.10
N ARG A 358 24.88 -19.77 -15.92
CA ARG A 358 26.22 -20.28 -15.67
C ARG A 358 27.28 -19.19 -15.85
N LEU A 359 28.16 -19.04 -14.86
CA LEU A 359 29.33 -18.18 -14.98
C LEU A 359 30.28 -18.75 -16.04
N LEU A 360 30.57 -17.96 -17.08
CA LEU A 360 31.55 -18.32 -18.09
C LEU A 360 32.96 -17.87 -17.67
N PRO A 361 34.03 -18.64 -17.98
CA PRO A 361 35.40 -18.20 -17.71
C PRO A 361 35.65 -16.84 -18.37
N ALA A 362 36.37 -15.96 -17.67
CA ALA A 362 36.85 -14.74 -18.31
C ALA A 362 37.80 -15.15 -19.44
N GLY A 363 37.44 -14.81 -20.69
CA GLY A 363 38.21 -15.08 -21.88
C GLY A 363 39.53 -14.32 -21.93
#